data_23be08ff5718fa19119a039c4376d8e1
#
_entry.id   23be08ff5718fa19119a039c4376d8e1
#
_cell.length_a   1.000
_cell.length_b   1.000
_cell.length_c   1.000
_cell.angle_alpha   90.00
_cell.angle_beta   90.00
_cell.angle_gamma   90.00
#
_symmetry.space_group_name_H-M   'P 1'
#
loop_
_entity.id
_entity.type
_entity.pdbx_description
1 polymer ?
#
loop_
_entity_poly.entity_id
_entity_poly.type
_entity_poly.pdbx_seq_one_letter_code
_entity_poly.pdbx_strand_id
1 'polypeptide(L)'
;PTIYHWPEALAQAADMTVTCPGCSMHYYYDFIHPETEAHHCPYCTTPRPQVLILESYRWKGTDTPLELPCWRYVREIPPGSELTVPRRVFDEFLMLDSDTAEVLISSGDEGILIKKSDHAKADVSVAADSHPQRGFQTVYSQMKIDRATPDVQFWMFSNMNSPRLVKCMISGSDK
;
A
#
# COMPACT_ATOMS: atom_id res chain seq x y z
N PRO A 1 -19.08 16.07 -9.74
CA PRO A 1 -17.63 16.29 -9.69
C PRO A 1 -17.27 17.42 -10.65
N THR A 2 -16.46 18.38 -10.17
CA THR A 2 -15.91 19.44 -11.01
C THR A 2 -14.64 18.92 -11.70
N ILE A 3 -14.19 19.61 -12.76
CA ILE A 3 -12.96 19.25 -13.49
C ILE A 3 -11.73 19.16 -12.58
N TYR A 4 -11.74 19.85 -11.45
CA TYR A 4 -10.63 19.84 -10.47
C TYR A 4 -10.50 18.52 -9.69
N HIS A 5 -11.55 17.68 -9.65
CA HIS A 5 -11.51 16.38 -8.97
C HIS A 5 -11.06 15.24 -9.89
N TRP A 6 -11.00 15.46 -11.20
CA TRP A 6 -10.61 14.42 -12.15
C TRP A 6 -9.18 13.92 -11.98
N PRO A 7 -8.16 14.77 -11.79
CA PRO A 7 -6.80 14.29 -11.61
C PRO A 7 -6.64 13.36 -10.42
N GLU A 8 -7.28 13.69 -9.30
CA GLU A 8 -7.28 12.87 -8.10
C GLU A 8 -7.99 11.52 -8.35
N ALA A 9 -9.18 11.55 -8.92
CA ALA A 9 -9.96 10.35 -9.19
C ALA A 9 -9.24 9.41 -10.17
N LEU A 10 -8.57 9.96 -11.21
CA LEU A 10 -7.80 9.18 -12.16
C LEU A 10 -6.53 8.59 -11.53
N ALA A 11 -5.82 9.36 -10.70
CA ALA A 11 -4.66 8.87 -9.99
C ALA A 11 -5.04 7.74 -9.02
N GLN A 12 -6.15 7.88 -8.30
CA GLN A 12 -6.66 6.84 -7.40
C GLN A 12 -7.09 5.59 -8.18
N ALA A 13 -7.77 5.74 -9.31
CA ALA A 13 -8.15 4.62 -10.17
C ALA A 13 -6.91 3.88 -10.71
N ALA A 14 -5.88 4.61 -11.12
CA ALA A 14 -4.61 4.03 -11.56
C ALA A 14 -3.91 3.29 -10.42
N ASP A 15 -3.93 3.86 -9.20
CA ASP A 15 -3.33 3.23 -8.02
C ASP A 15 -4.06 1.96 -7.56
N MET A 16 -5.30 1.77 -7.98
CA MET A 16 -6.10 0.58 -7.68
C MET A 16 -6.17 -0.42 -8.84
N THR A 17 -5.33 -0.26 -9.84
CA THR A 17 -5.30 -1.16 -11.00
C THR A 17 -4.20 -2.19 -10.84
N VAL A 18 -4.54 -3.47 -11.08
CA VAL A 18 -3.63 -4.62 -11.04
C VAL A 18 -3.54 -5.30 -12.41
N THR A 19 -2.43 -5.97 -12.66
CA THR A 19 -2.17 -6.68 -13.91
C THR A 19 -2.38 -8.18 -13.72
N CYS A 20 -3.10 -8.82 -14.61
CA CYS A 20 -3.29 -10.26 -14.57
C CYS A 20 -2.00 -10.99 -14.99
N PRO A 21 -1.50 -11.94 -14.20
CA PRO A 21 -0.30 -12.71 -14.57
C PRO A 21 -0.55 -13.68 -15.75
N GLY A 22 -1.81 -14.05 -16.02
CA GLY A 22 -2.16 -15.00 -17.07
C GLY A 22 -2.39 -14.35 -18.43
N CYS A 23 -3.06 -13.20 -18.51
CA CYS A 23 -3.41 -12.56 -19.78
C CYS A 23 -2.86 -11.14 -19.95
N SER A 24 -2.14 -10.62 -18.97
CA SER A 24 -1.56 -9.26 -18.93
C SER A 24 -2.57 -8.12 -19.04
N MET A 25 -3.87 -8.42 -18.91
CA MET A 25 -4.91 -7.38 -18.87
C MET A 25 -4.90 -6.67 -17.52
N HIS A 26 -5.13 -5.36 -17.58
CA HIS A 26 -5.29 -4.53 -16.39
C HIS A 26 -6.74 -4.50 -15.95
N TYR A 27 -6.98 -4.62 -14.63
CA TYR A 27 -8.32 -4.51 -14.06
C TYR A 27 -8.28 -3.84 -12.70
N TYR A 28 -9.42 -3.25 -12.34
CA TYR A 28 -9.60 -2.56 -11.07
C TYR A 28 -9.70 -3.55 -9.92
N TYR A 29 -8.99 -3.28 -8.83
CA TYR A 29 -9.07 -4.07 -7.60
C TYR A 29 -10.30 -3.64 -6.80
N ASP A 30 -11.31 -4.51 -6.74
CA ASP A 30 -12.55 -4.23 -6.03
C ASP A 30 -12.44 -4.63 -4.55
N PHE A 31 -12.65 -3.64 -3.67
CA PHE A 31 -12.69 -3.85 -2.22
C PHE A 31 -14.11 -4.05 -1.70
N ILE A 32 -15.14 -3.74 -2.51
CA ILE A 32 -16.53 -3.71 -2.07
C ILE A 32 -17.12 -5.11 -2.04
N HIS A 33 -16.59 -5.99 -2.87
CA HIS A 33 -17.08 -7.36 -3.02
C HIS A 33 -15.96 -8.39 -2.79
N PRO A 34 -15.38 -8.45 -1.56
CA PRO A 34 -14.30 -9.40 -1.29
C PRO A 34 -14.76 -10.87 -1.38
N GLU A 35 -16.07 -11.14 -1.26
CA GLU A 35 -16.63 -12.49 -1.19
C GLU A 35 -17.13 -13.01 -2.54
N THR A 36 -17.26 -12.15 -3.56
CA THR A 36 -17.78 -12.55 -4.87
C THR A 36 -16.67 -12.58 -5.89
N GLU A 37 -16.43 -13.73 -6.53
CA GLU A 37 -15.60 -13.93 -7.76
C GLU A 37 -14.28 -13.13 -7.85
N ALA A 38 -14.01 -12.36 -6.81
CA ALA A 38 -12.95 -11.38 -6.69
C ALA A 38 -11.54 -11.99 -6.67
N HIS A 39 -11.45 -13.32 -6.59
CA HIS A 39 -10.16 -14.03 -6.54
C HIS A 39 -9.59 -14.38 -7.91
N HIS A 40 -10.28 -14.03 -8.99
CA HIS A 40 -9.88 -14.35 -10.35
C HIS A 40 -9.89 -13.13 -11.26
N CYS A 41 -9.07 -13.20 -12.31
CA CYS A 41 -9.09 -12.19 -13.37
C CYS A 41 -10.45 -12.22 -14.12
N PRO A 42 -11.10 -11.07 -14.31
CA PRO A 42 -12.40 -11.02 -15.01
C PRO A 42 -12.31 -11.39 -16.50
N TYR A 43 -11.10 -11.44 -17.07
CA TYR A 43 -10.91 -11.70 -18.50
C TYR A 43 -10.49 -13.15 -18.82
N CYS A 44 -9.80 -13.82 -17.92
CA CYS A 44 -9.25 -15.16 -18.24
C CYS A 44 -9.35 -16.17 -17.08
N THR A 45 -10.03 -15.81 -16.00
CA THR A 45 -10.22 -16.66 -14.82
C THR A 45 -8.95 -17.11 -14.09
N THR A 46 -7.77 -16.60 -14.48
CA THR A 46 -6.53 -16.84 -13.73
C THR A 46 -6.65 -16.31 -12.29
N PRO A 47 -6.19 -17.03 -11.27
CA PRO A 47 -6.16 -16.53 -9.90
C PRO A 47 -5.46 -15.18 -9.80
N ARG A 48 -5.94 -14.31 -8.92
CA ARG A 48 -5.31 -13.01 -8.65
C ARG A 48 -3.88 -13.20 -8.15
N PRO A 49 -2.97 -12.30 -8.55
CA PRO A 49 -1.62 -12.32 -7.99
C PRO A 49 -1.64 -11.94 -6.51
N GLN A 50 -0.56 -12.26 -5.81
CA GLN A 50 -0.31 -11.67 -4.50
C GLN A 50 -0.16 -10.16 -4.66
N VAL A 51 -0.86 -9.40 -3.83
CA VAL A 51 -0.88 -7.94 -3.88
C VAL A 51 -0.53 -7.33 -2.52
N LEU A 52 0.19 -6.22 -2.57
CA LEU A 52 0.33 -5.29 -1.47
C LEU A 52 -0.82 -4.29 -1.56
N ILE A 53 -1.54 -4.14 -0.47
CA ILE A 53 -2.63 -3.18 -0.31
C ILE A 53 -2.19 -2.15 0.72
N LEU A 54 -2.19 -0.88 0.34
CA LEU A 54 -1.92 0.24 1.21
C LEU A 54 -3.19 1.09 1.35
N GLU A 55 -3.68 1.23 2.56
CA GLU A 55 -4.79 2.11 2.91
C GLU A 55 -4.25 3.30 3.70
N SER A 56 -4.38 4.49 3.17
CA SER A 56 -3.91 5.72 3.80
C SER A 56 -5.05 6.42 4.53
N TYR A 57 -4.79 6.82 5.76
CA TYR A 57 -5.73 7.50 6.65
C TYR A 57 -5.17 8.87 7.02
N ARG A 58 -6.03 9.88 7.12
CA ARG A 58 -5.62 11.19 7.64
C ARG A 58 -5.14 11.03 9.08
N TRP A 59 -3.92 11.48 9.33
CA TRP A 59 -3.34 11.39 10.67
C TRP A 59 -3.75 12.60 11.52
N LYS A 60 -4.59 12.34 12.52
CA LYS A 60 -5.09 13.37 13.46
C LYS A 60 -4.55 13.18 14.89
N GLY A 61 -3.56 12.33 15.05
CA GLY A 61 -2.98 11.96 16.35
C GLY A 61 -3.44 10.59 16.86
N THR A 62 -2.79 10.11 17.91
CA THR A 62 -2.91 8.74 18.43
C THR A 62 -4.30 8.42 19.02
N ASP A 63 -5.01 9.42 19.52
CA ASP A 63 -6.25 9.23 20.27
C ASP A 63 -7.51 9.42 19.39
N THR A 64 -7.33 9.63 18.10
CA THR A 64 -8.45 9.84 17.18
C THR A 64 -8.80 8.53 16.48
N PRO A 65 -10.07 8.10 16.49
CA PRO A 65 -10.51 6.94 15.71
C PRO A 65 -10.18 7.13 14.23
N LEU A 66 -9.74 6.06 13.59
CA LEU A 66 -9.51 6.07 12.15
C LEU A 66 -10.86 6.20 11.41
N GLU A 67 -10.93 7.18 10.53
CA GLU A 67 -12.03 7.34 9.59
C GLU A 67 -11.89 6.32 8.43
N LEU A 68 -12.69 6.48 7.39
CA LEU A 68 -12.49 5.72 6.15
C LEU A 68 -11.15 6.11 5.50
N PRO A 69 -10.47 5.17 4.84
CA PRO A 69 -9.23 5.48 4.13
C PRO A 69 -9.48 6.56 3.07
N CYS A 70 -8.62 7.57 3.06
CA CYS A 70 -8.68 8.68 2.11
C CYS A 70 -7.94 8.38 0.80
N TRP A 71 -7.07 7.37 0.78
CA TRP A 71 -6.35 6.90 -0.41
C TRP A 71 -6.14 5.39 -0.33
N ARG A 72 -6.13 4.72 -1.49
CA ARG A 72 -5.78 3.32 -1.63
C ARG A 72 -4.78 3.13 -2.74
N TYR A 73 -3.84 2.25 -2.51
CA TYR A 73 -2.80 1.88 -3.47
C TYR A 73 -2.65 0.36 -3.46
N VAL A 74 -2.74 -0.27 -4.62
CA VAL A 74 -2.63 -1.71 -4.77
C VAL A 74 -1.63 -2.02 -5.86
N ARG A 75 -0.71 -2.92 -5.60
CA ARG A 75 0.25 -3.41 -6.59
C ARG A 75 0.55 -4.88 -6.37
N GLU A 76 0.82 -5.56 -7.47
CA GLU A 76 1.34 -6.91 -7.41
C GLU A 76 2.70 -6.90 -6.72
N ILE A 77 2.90 -7.87 -5.83
CA ILE A 77 4.17 -8.07 -5.13
C ILE A 77 4.60 -9.53 -5.23
N PRO A 78 5.09 -9.97 -6.40
CA PRO A 78 5.62 -11.31 -6.56
C PRO A 78 6.76 -11.57 -5.57
N PRO A 79 6.91 -12.81 -5.07
CA PRO A 79 8.03 -13.17 -4.21
C PRO A 79 9.37 -12.78 -4.83
N GLY A 80 10.23 -12.12 -4.04
CA GLY A 80 11.54 -11.64 -4.48
C GLY A 80 11.53 -10.35 -5.29
N SER A 81 10.36 -9.77 -5.58
CA SER A 81 10.28 -8.45 -6.23
C SER A 81 10.39 -7.31 -5.22
N GLU A 82 10.83 -6.15 -5.69
CA GLU A 82 10.86 -4.91 -4.94
C GLU A 82 9.85 -3.92 -5.54
N LEU A 83 8.99 -3.39 -4.70
CA LEU A 83 7.94 -2.46 -5.05
C LEU A 83 8.28 -1.06 -4.54
N THR A 84 8.15 -0.08 -5.38
CA THR A 84 8.28 1.33 -5.07
C THR A 84 6.96 1.90 -4.56
N VAL A 85 6.95 2.47 -3.35
CA VAL A 85 5.78 3.16 -2.79
C VAL A 85 5.94 4.66 -2.96
N PRO A 86 5.05 5.32 -3.73
CA PRO A 86 5.16 6.74 -4.02
C PRO A 86 4.74 7.62 -2.84
N ARG A 87 5.24 8.85 -2.82
CA ARG A 87 4.97 9.85 -1.77
C ARG A 87 3.49 10.13 -1.55
N ARG A 88 2.68 10.14 -2.60
CA ARG A 88 1.23 10.42 -2.49
C ARG A 88 0.50 9.46 -1.55
N VAL A 89 1.07 8.30 -1.26
CA VAL A 89 0.54 7.37 -0.26
C VAL A 89 0.69 7.94 1.15
N PHE A 90 1.73 8.72 1.40
CA PHE A 90 2.10 9.24 2.72
C PHE A 90 1.71 10.69 2.99
N ASP A 91 1.39 11.48 1.96
CA ASP A 91 1.10 12.91 2.09
C ASP A 91 -0.14 13.31 1.26
N GLU A 92 -1.01 14.12 1.85
CA GLU A 92 -2.27 14.54 1.22
C GLU A 92 -2.06 15.53 0.07
N PHE A 93 -1.02 16.36 0.13
CA PHE A 93 -0.79 17.40 -0.88
C PHE A 93 0.05 16.95 -2.07
N LEU A 94 0.64 15.75 -2.01
CA LEU A 94 1.51 15.21 -3.06
C LEU A 94 0.81 14.26 -4.02
N MET A 95 -0.52 14.38 -4.18
CA MET A 95 -1.33 13.46 -5.00
C MET A 95 -0.90 13.38 -6.45
N LEU A 96 -0.36 14.44 -7.01
CA LEU A 96 0.13 14.51 -8.38
C LEU A 96 1.65 14.54 -8.46
N ASP A 97 2.33 14.59 -7.31
CA ASP A 97 3.78 14.47 -7.32
C ASP A 97 4.12 13.01 -7.62
N SER A 98 4.80 12.92 -8.70
CA SER A 98 5.18 11.74 -9.42
C SER A 98 5.63 10.56 -8.54
N ASP A 99 5.86 9.48 -9.17
CA ASP A 99 6.49 8.21 -8.87
C ASP A 99 7.80 8.26 -8.04
N THR A 100 8.10 9.37 -7.38
CA THR A 100 9.27 9.45 -6.50
C THR A 100 9.04 8.53 -5.31
N ALA A 101 9.90 7.51 -5.23
CA ALA A 101 9.85 6.53 -4.16
C ALA A 101 10.11 7.16 -2.80
N GLU A 102 9.24 6.91 -1.84
CA GLU A 102 9.52 7.19 -0.44
C GLU A 102 10.03 5.94 0.26
N VAL A 103 9.45 4.80 -0.07
CA VAL A 103 9.76 3.50 0.52
C VAL A 103 9.85 2.45 -0.58
N LEU A 104 10.73 1.48 -0.39
CA LEU A 104 10.81 0.25 -1.17
C LEU A 104 10.35 -0.91 -0.29
N ILE A 105 9.44 -1.74 -0.80
CA ILE A 105 8.92 -2.90 -0.10
C ILE A 105 9.19 -4.13 -0.94
N SER A 106 9.83 -5.14 -0.35
CA SER A 106 10.01 -6.44 -0.99
C SER A 106 9.44 -7.56 -0.14
N SER A 107 8.86 -8.55 -0.80
CA SER A 107 8.30 -9.75 -0.18
C SER A 107 9.21 -10.94 -0.46
N GLY A 108 9.57 -11.69 0.57
CA GLY A 108 10.35 -12.93 0.48
C GLY A 108 9.79 -14.01 1.39
N ASP A 109 10.40 -15.21 1.33
CA ASP A 109 9.99 -16.37 2.14
C ASP A 109 10.07 -16.10 3.64
N GLU A 110 11.04 -15.29 4.04
CA GLU A 110 11.31 -14.97 5.45
C GLU A 110 10.53 -13.76 5.99
N GLY A 111 9.73 -13.07 5.16
CA GLY A 111 8.98 -11.88 5.57
C GLY A 111 9.05 -10.73 4.58
N ILE A 112 8.74 -9.55 5.08
CA ILE A 112 8.73 -8.32 4.32
C ILE A 112 9.94 -7.48 4.70
N LEU A 113 10.67 -7.02 3.70
CA LEU A 113 11.74 -6.07 3.89
C LEU A 113 11.28 -4.68 3.44
N ILE A 114 11.39 -3.72 4.34
CA ILE A 114 11.08 -2.32 4.10
C ILE A 114 12.39 -1.55 4.08
N LYS A 115 12.65 -0.82 2.99
CA LYS A 115 13.84 0.03 2.85
C LYS A 115 13.41 1.47 2.65
N LYS A 116 14.13 2.39 3.27
CA LYS A 116 14.02 3.81 2.94
C LYS A 116 14.61 4.02 1.54
N SER A 117 13.89 4.74 0.68
CA SER A 117 14.41 5.12 -0.64
C SER A 117 15.53 6.14 -0.50
N ASP A 118 16.52 6.10 -1.40
CA ASP A 118 17.59 7.11 -1.48
C ASP A 118 17.03 8.50 -1.84
N HIS A 119 15.82 8.55 -2.39
CA HIS A 119 15.11 9.77 -2.76
C HIS A 119 14.06 10.19 -1.72
N ALA A 120 13.95 9.46 -0.60
CA ALA A 120 13.00 9.78 0.46
C ALA A 120 13.30 11.15 1.07
N LYS A 121 12.28 12.00 1.17
CA LYS A 121 12.39 13.36 1.74
C LYS A 121 12.11 13.39 3.24
N ALA A 122 11.49 12.35 3.77
CA ALA A 122 11.15 12.29 5.18
C ALA A 122 11.57 10.96 5.81
N ASP A 123 11.57 10.93 7.13
CA ASP A 123 11.79 9.69 7.85
C ASP A 123 10.51 8.86 7.85
N VAL A 124 10.67 7.58 7.58
CA VAL A 124 9.58 6.60 7.62
C VAL A 124 9.70 5.79 8.89
N SER A 125 8.60 5.61 9.58
CA SER A 125 8.51 4.77 10.76
C SER A 125 7.50 3.65 10.53
N VAL A 126 7.76 2.49 11.10
CA VAL A 126 6.97 1.27 10.92
C VAL A 126 6.57 0.71 12.28
N ALA A 127 5.34 0.25 12.39
CA ALA A 127 4.83 -0.49 13.53
C ALA A 127 4.24 -1.82 13.06
N ALA A 128 4.72 -2.92 13.61
CA ALA A 128 4.26 -4.28 13.29
C ALA A 128 3.05 -4.72 14.13
N ASP A 129 2.39 -3.80 14.82
CA ASP A 129 1.27 -4.09 15.71
C ASP A 129 -0.08 -3.87 15.02
N SER A 130 -1.11 -4.57 15.51
CA SER A 130 -2.51 -4.42 15.07
C SER A 130 -3.11 -3.02 15.35
N HIS A 131 -2.49 -2.25 16.25
CA HIS A 131 -2.93 -0.90 16.61
C HIS A 131 -1.85 0.16 16.35
N PRO A 132 -2.17 1.21 15.57
CA PRO A 132 -1.19 2.23 15.14
C PRO A 132 -0.76 3.21 16.24
N GLN A 133 -1.10 2.96 17.48
CA GLN A 133 -0.96 3.95 18.55
C GLN A 133 0.39 3.91 19.28
N ARG A 134 1.15 2.82 19.15
CA ARG A 134 2.42 2.64 19.88
C ARG A 134 3.41 1.80 19.07
N GLY A 135 4.69 2.02 19.30
CA GLY A 135 5.72 1.11 18.81
C GLY A 135 6.27 1.41 17.42
N PHE A 136 6.06 2.62 16.88
CA PHE A 136 6.73 3.03 15.64
C PHE A 136 8.23 3.06 15.81
N GLN A 137 8.94 2.39 14.93
CA GLN A 137 10.39 2.38 14.83
C GLN A 137 10.82 3.03 13.51
N THR A 138 11.74 3.97 13.58
CA THR A 138 12.27 4.64 12.39
C THR A 138 13.09 3.68 11.54
N VAL A 139 12.81 3.66 10.26
CA VAL A 139 13.59 2.91 9.27
C VAL A 139 14.77 3.76 8.84
N TYR A 140 15.95 3.50 9.39
CA TYR A 140 17.17 4.24 9.03
C TYR A 140 17.69 3.84 7.65
N SER A 141 17.79 2.55 7.37
CA SER A 141 18.16 2.00 6.07
C SER A 141 17.17 0.94 5.61
N GLN A 142 16.98 -0.09 6.43
CA GLN A 142 16.05 -1.17 6.18
C GLN A 142 15.50 -1.74 7.49
N MET A 143 14.30 -2.33 7.42
CA MET A 143 13.63 -3.04 8.51
C MET A 143 12.98 -4.30 7.96
N LYS A 144 13.13 -5.42 8.67
CA LYS A 144 12.46 -6.68 8.35
C LYS A 144 11.26 -6.86 9.26
N ILE A 145 10.13 -7.25 8.67
CA ILE A 145 8.93 -7.69 9.39
C ILE A 145 8.76 -9.17 9.11
N ASP A 146 8.82 -9.98 10.15
CA ASP A 146 8.64 -11.42 10.03
C ASP A 146 7.21 -11.77 9.61
N ARG A 147 7.07 -12.69 8.69
CA ARG A 147 5.78 -13.17 8.20
C ARG A 147 5.19 -14.16 9.20
N ALA A 148 4.44 -13.67 10.17
CA ALA A 148 3.80 -14.51 11.18
C ALA A 148 2.48 -15.14 10.69
N THR A 149 1.83 -14.55 9.68
CA THR A 149 0.52 -14.96 9.12
C THR A 149 0.46 -14.71 7.62
N PRO A 150 -0.40 -15.41 6.84
CA PRO A 150 -0.58 -15.13 5.42
C PRO A 150 -1.01 -13.67 5.14
N ASP A 151 -1.74 -13.04 6.06
CA ASP A 151 -2.21 -11.66 5.96
C ASP A 151 -1.35 -10.77 6.84
N VAL A 152 -0.14 -10.44 6.38
CA VAL A 152 0.74 -9.53 7.12
C VAL A 152 0.10 -8.15 7.18
N GLN A 153 -0.11 -7.66 8.39
CA GLN A 153 -0.54 -6.29 8.64
C GLN A 153 0.56 -5.56 9.41
N PHE A 154 0.89 -4.40 8.92
CA PHE A 154 1.76 -3.45 9.60
C PHE A 154 1.35 -2.02 9.25
N TRP A 155 1.84 -1.07 10.01
CA TRP A 155 1.55 0.34 9.80
C TRP A 155 2.80 1.09 9.43
N MET A 156 2.66 2.06 8.54
CA MET A 156 3.73 3.01 8.20
C MET A 156 3.27 4.43 8.45
N PHE A 157 4.22 5.28 8.78
CA PHE A 157 4.03 6.70 8.96
C PHE A 157 5.25 7.43 8.44
N SER A 158 5.03 8.52 7.71
CA SER A 158 6.12 9.39 7.26
C SER A 158 5.95 10.77 7.85
N ASN A 159 7.03 11.36 8.38
CA ASN A 159 7.00 12.68 9.01
C ASN A 159 7.01 13.79 7.97
N MET A 160 5.97 13.86 7.17
CA MET A 160 5.72 14.89 6.15
C MET A 160 4.84 16.02 6.70
N ASN A 161 4.63 17.05 5.88
CA ASN A 161 3.85 18.23 6.29
C ASN A 161 2.37 17.91 6.54
N SER A 162 1.80 16.98 5.79
CA SER A 162 0.42 16.52 5.95
C SER A 162 0.38 14.99 6.00
N PRO A 163 0.86 14.42 7.09
CA PRO A 163 1.16 13.00 7.16
C PRO A 163 -0.10 12.14 7.11
N ARG A 164 0.02 11.02 6.41
CA ARG A 164 -0.96 9.94 6.43
C ARG A 164 -0.42 8.77 7.23
N LEU A 165 -1.31 8.14 7.98
CA LEU A 165 -1.07 6.83 8.56
C LEU A 165 -1.43 5.77 7.51
N VAL A 166 -0.51 4.90 7.17
CA VAL A 166 -0.66 3.90 6.10
C VAL A 166 -0.76 2.51 6.70
N LYS A 167 -1.88 1.86 6.49
CA LYS A 167 -2.08 0.44 6.82
C LYS A 167 -1.61 -0.40 5.65
N CYS A 168 -0.76 -1.37 5.92
CA CYS A 168 -0.18 -2.26 4.93
C CYS A 168 -0.69 -3.68 5.13
N MET A 169 -1.24 -4.27 4.09
CA MET A 169 -1.76 -5.63 4.07
C MET A 169 -1.18 -6.35 2.84
N ILE A 170 -0.84 -7.61 2.99
CA ILE A 170 -0.53 -8.47 1.85
C ILE A 170 -1.63 -9.50 1.75
N SER A 171 -2.36 -9.46 0.65
CA SER A 171 -3.34 -10.50 0.32
C SER A 171 -2.63 -11.61 -0.42
N GLY A 172 -2.67 -12.82 0.13
CA GLY A 172 -2.15 -14.01 -0.54
C GLY A 172 -3.02 -14.42 -1.71
N SER A 173 -2.42 -15.02 -2.73
CA SER A 173 -3.18 -15.90 -3.62
C SER A 173 -3.58 -17.12 -2.78
N ASP A 174 -4.87 -17.32 -2.55
CA ASP A 174 -5.36 -18.57 -2.00
C ASP A 174 -4.83 -19.72 -2.88
N LYS A 175 -4.11 -20.66 -2.24
CA LYS A 175 -3.63 -21.87 -2.89
C LYS A 175 -4.78 -22.84 -3.08
#